data_4ad0196a061108892c98cef0fe4c0182
#
_entry.id   4ad0196a061108892c98cef0fe4c0182
#
_cell.length_a   1.000
_cell.length_b   1.000
_cell.length_c   1.000
_cell.angle_alpha   90.00
_cell.angle_beta   90.00
_cell.angle_gamma   90.00
#
_symmetry.space_group_name_H-M   'P 1'
#
loop_
_entity.id
_entity.type
_entity.pdbx_description
1 polymer ?
#
loop_
_entity_poly.entity_id
_entity_poly.type
_entity_poly.pdbx_seq_one_letter_code
_entity_poly.pdbx_strand_id
1 'polypeptide(L)'
;QRTGDGLWASADQMAKGFVLGATAGRTTLTGEGLQHADGHSLLLASTNPAAVTYDPAFAYEIAYIIENGLQRMYGDNPENIFYYITIYNEPYVQPAEPENFDPEGLLRGIYRYRAAAEKRTSTAQILTSGVTMPEALRAADLLAAEWDVAADVWSVTSWGELNRDGVA
;
A
#
# COMPACT_ATOMS: atom_id res chain seq x y z
N GLN A 1 20.59 6.71 1.50
CA GLN A 1 21.61 6.14 2.40
C GLN A 1 21.39 6.57 3.85
N ARG A 2 21.41 7.87 4.19
CA ARG A 2 21.28 8.36 5.58
C ARG A 2 19.99 7.92 6.27
N THR A 3 18.88 7.90 5.56
CA THR A 3 17.59 7.43 6.09
C THR A 3 17.62 5.92 6.36
N GLY A 4 18.27 5.13 5.51
CA GLY A 4 18.41 3.69 5.69
C GLY A 4 19.13 3.33 6.97
N ASP A 5 20.28 3.97 7.23
CA ASP A 5 21.04 3.78 8.49
C ASP A 5 20.18 4.17 9.70
N GLY A 6 19.38 5.24 9.59
CA GLY A 6 18.45 5.64 10.64
C GLY A 6 17.35 4.61 10.93
N LEU A 7 16.83 3.93 9.91
CA LEU A 7 15.84 2.86 10.09
C LEU A 7 16.44 1.65 10.83
N TRP A 8 17.67 1.26 10.50
CA TRP A 8 18.36 0.18 11.22
C TRP A 8 18.66 0.56 12.65
N ALA A 9 19.17 1.77 12.90
CA ALA A 9 19.41 2.28 14.25
C ALA A 9 18.12 2.37 15.09
N SER A 10 16.99 2.71 14.46
CA SER A 10 15.69 2.71 15.14
C SER A 10 15.26 1.31 15.57
N ALA A 11 15.49 0.31 14.72
CA ALA A 11 15.20 -1.09 15.05
C ALA A 11 16.07 -1.59 16.20
N ASP A 12 17.37 -1.30 16.19
CA ASP A 12 18.31 -1.68 17.26
C ASP A 12 17.92 -1.06 18.61
N GLN A 13 17.33 0.13 18.58
CA GLN A 13 16.82 0.82 19.77
C GLN A 13 15.39 0.40 20.15
N MET A 14 14.80 -0.56 19.44
CA MET A 14 13.40 -0.97 19.64
C MET A 14 12.43 0.21 19.53
N ALA A 15 12.75 1.19 18.69
CA ALA A 15 11.89 2.35 18.47
C ALA A 15 10.56 1.94 17.84
N LYS A 16 9.49 2.57 18.30
CA LYS A 16 8.12 2.34 17.82
C LYS A 16 7.56 3.62 17.22
N GLY A 17 6.82 3.50 16.14
CA GLY A 17 6.18 4.66 15.52
C GLY A 17 5.96 4.49 14.02
N PHE A 18 5.70 5.61 13.37
CA PHE A 18 5.39 5.66 11.95
C PHE A 18 6.38 6.55 11.21
N VAL A 19 7.02 6.01 10.20
CA VAL A 19 7.83 6.76 9.23
C VAL A 19 6.99 6.97 7.99
N LEU A 20 6.77 8.23 7.63
CA LEU A 20 6.00 8.60 6.43
C LEU A 20 6.96 8.89 5.30
N GLY A 21 6.95 8.06 4.27
CA GLY A 21 7.64 8.26 3.00
C GLY A 21 6.85 9.26 2.15
N ALA A 22 6.94 10.54 2.49
CA ALA A 22 6.23 11.61 1.80
C ALA A 22 6.90 11.96 0.47
N THR A 23 6.11 12.45 -0.47
CA THR A 23 6.55 12.82 -1.85
C THR A 23 7.21 11.66 -2.59
N ALA A 24 6.77 10.44 -2.33
CA ALA A 24 7.19 9.29 -3.09
C ALA A 24 6.75 9.48 -4.55
N GLY A 25 7.53 10.22 -5.28
CA GLY A 25 7.16 10.83 -6.55
C GLY A 25 7.08 9.86 -7.71
N ARG A 26 6.35 8.76 -7.58
CA ARG A 26 6.13 7.87 -8.73
C ARG A 26 5.43 8.57 -9.89
N THR A 27 4.59 9.56 -9.59
CA THR A 27 3.69 10.16 -10.58
C THR A 27 3.63 11.69 -10.54
N THR A 28 3.97 12.33 -9.42
CA THR A 28 3.64 13.73 -9.17
C THR A 28 4.83 14.70 -9.21
N LEU A 29 6.04 14.20 -9.19
CA LEU A 29 7.26 15.02 -9.20
C LEU A 29 8.06 14.88 -10.51
N THR A 30 7.37 14.89 -11.62
CA THR A 30 7.96 14.69 -12.96
C THR A 30 9.02 15.73 -13.35
N GLY A 31 8.98 16.91 -12.76
CA GLY A 31 9.94 17.98 -13.04
C GLY A 31 11.26 17.92 -12.26
N GLU A 32 11.36 17.05 -11.25
CA GLU A 32 12.54 17.01 -10.36
C GLU A 32 13.66 16.09 -10.84
N GLY A 33 13.39 15.29 -11.84
CA GLY A 33 14.35 14.34 -12.41
C GLY A 33 14.31 12.96 -11.74
N LEU A 34 14.93 11.99 -12.43
CA LEU A 34 14.86 10.57 -12.09
C LEU A 34 15.41 10.23 -10.69
N GLN A 35 16.38 10.99 -10.19
CA GLN A 35 16.99 10.77 -8.88
C GLN A 35 16.02 11.01 -7.71
N HIS A 36 14.90 11.69 -7.94
CA HIS A 36 13.84 11.90 -6.94
C HIS A 36 12.66 10.94 -7.10
N ALA A 37 12.61 10.16 -8.17
CA ALA A 37 11.57 9.17 -8.35
C ALA A 37 11.74 8.03 -7.35
N ASP A 38 10.75 7.85 -6.47
CA ASP A 38 10.74 6.71 -5.56
C ASP A 38 10.18 5.45 -6.23
N GLY A 39 10.94 4.39 -6.19
CA GLY A 39 10.53 3.07 -6.65
C GLY A 39 11.07 1.96 -5.73
N HIS A 40 11.86 2.32 -4.72
CA HIS A 40 12.63 1.37 -3.92
C HIS A 40 12.50 1.56 -2.42
N SER A 41 11.88 2.62 -1.92
CA SER A 41 11.86 2.94 -0.49
C SER A 41 11.19 1.83 0.33
N LEU A 42 10.06 1.29 -0.13
CA LEU A 42 9.37 0.18 0.53
C LEU A 42 10.21 -1.10 0.54
N LEU A 43 10.88 -1.43 -0.58
CA LEU A 43 11.76 -2.58 -0.66
C LEU A 43 12.95 -2.44 0.29
N LEU A 44 13.58 -1.28 0.30
CA LEU A 44 14.70 -1.00 1.22
C LEU A 44 14.26 -1.07 2.70
N ALA A 45 13.11 -0.51 3.03
CA ALA A 45 12.57 -0.58 4.38
C ALA A 45 12.25 -2.03 4.78
N SER A 46 11.67 -2.83 3.88
CA SER A 46 11.28 -4.22 4.15
C SER A 46 12.45 -5.17 4.40
N THR A 47 13.68 -4.76 4.08
CA THR A 47 14.89 -5.53 4.44
C THR A 47 15.17 -5.53 5.95
N ASN A 48 14.59 -4.56 6.68
CA ASN A 48 14.66 -4.53 8.14
C ASN A 48 13.50 -5.37 8.70
N PRO A 49 13.77 -6.41 9.51
CA PRO A 49 12.72 -7.31 10.02
C PRO A 49 11.72 -6.62 10.97
N ALA A 50 12.10 -5.50 11.60
CA ALA A 50 11.22 -4.71 12.46
C ALA A 50 10.32 -3.73 11.66
N ALA A 51 10.59 -3.50 10.38
CA ALA A 51 9.82 -2.57 9.57
C ALA A 51 8.59 -3.25 8.95
N VAL A 52 7.41 -2.73 9.22
CA VAL A 52 6.15 -3.10 8.58
C VAL A 52 5.84 -2.06 7.51
N THR A 53 5.79 -2.47 6.25
CA THR A 53 5.74 -1.53 5.11
C THR A 53 4.38 -1.53 4.44
N TYR A 54 3.83 -0.34 4.18
CA TYR A 54 2.54 -0.17 3.50
C TYR A 54 2.59 0.89 2.39
N ASP A 55 1.81 0.67 1.35
CA ASP A 55 1.61 1.57 0.21
C ASP A 55 0.10 1.79 -0.04
N PRO A 56 -0.59 2.50 0.87
CA PRO A 56 -2.02 2.69 0.79
C PRO A 56 -2.43 3.63 -0.36
N ALA A 57 -3.61 3.39 -0.94
CA ALA A 57 -4.19 4.23 -1.97
C ALA A 57 -5.10 5.33 -1.40
N PHE A 58 -5.83 5.03 -0.32
CA PHE A 58 -6.91 5.88 0.18
C PHE A 58 -6.77 6.20 1.67
N ALA A 59 -7.42 7.29 2.08
CA ALA A 59 -7.34 7.79 3.44
C ALA A 59 -7.87 6.79 4.49
N TYR A 60 -8.94 6.05 4.19
CA TYR A 60 -9.46 5.05 5.12
C TYR A 60 -8.46 3.88 5.29
N GLU A 61 -7.74 3.48 4.24
CA GLU A 61 -6.67 2.47 4.36
C GLU A 61 -5.59 2.90 5.35
N ILE A 62 -5.18 4.17 5.27
CA ILE A 62 -4.20 4.75 6.21
C ILE A 62 -4.74 4.70 7.64
N ALA A 63 -6.02 5.00 7.86
CA ALA A 63 -6.64 4.98 9.18
C ALA A 63 -6.57 3.57 9.81
N TYR A 64 -6.95 2.52 9.07
CA TYR A 64 -6.85 1.13 9.54
C TYR A 64 -5.41 0.70 9.82
N ILE A 65 -4.47 1.08 8.96
CA ILE A 65 -3.04 0.76 9.15
C ILE A 65 -2.50 1.42 10.42
N ILE A 66 -2.84 2.69 10.66
CA ILE A 66 -2.39 3.41 11.86
C ILE A 66 -3.02 2.83 13.11
N GLU A 67 -4.32 2.56 13.11
CA GLU A 67 -5.02 1.97 14.26
C GLU A 67 -4.41 0.60 14.62
N ASN A 68 -4.25 -0.28 13.64
CA ASN A 68 -3.59 -1.57 13.83
C ASN A 68 -2.16 -1.41 14.33
N GLY A 69 -1.41 -0.46 13.77
CA GLY A 69 -0.04 -0.18 14.19
C GLY A 69 0.05 0.27 15.64
N LEU A 70 -0.85 1.12 16.09
CA LEU A 70 -0.92 1.54 17.49
C LEU A 70 -1.24 0.36 18.41
N GLN A 71 -2.18 -0.50 18.01
CA GLN A 71 -2.50 -1.70 18.77
C GLN A 71 -1.32 -2.67 18.87
N ARG A 72 -0.63 -2.94 17.76
CA ARG A 72 0.52 -3.84 17.74
C ARG A 72 1.72 -3.29 18.52
N MET A 73 1.95 -2.00 18.47
CA MET A 73 3.11 -1.37 19.15
C MET A 73 2.87 -1.11 20.64
N TYR A 74 1.62 -0.79 21.04
CA TYR A 74 1.32 -0.26 22.38
C TYR A 74 0.15 -0.95 23.09
N GLY A 75 -0.49 -1.95 22.49
CA GLY A 75 -1.56 -2.74 23.10
C GLY A 75 -1.06 -3.75 24.14
N ASP A 76 -1.92 -4.70 24.50
CA ASP A 76 -1.65 -5.67 25.58
C ASP A 76 -0.44 -6.58 25.33
N ASN A 77 -0.14 -6.88 24.07
CA ASN A 77 1.03 -7.69 23.66
C ASN A 77 1.91 -6.89 22.69
N PRO A 78 2.69 -5.93 23.18
CA PRO A 78 3.38 -4.98 22.33
C PRO A 78 4.54 -5.62 21.57
N GLU A 79 4.59 -5.38 20.25
CA GLU A 79 5.66 -5.79 19.35
C GLU A 79 6.73 -4.68 19.23
N ASN A 80 7.98 -5.10 19.01
CA ASN A 80 9.08 -4.18 18.72
C ASN A 80 9.21 -3.95 17.21
N ILE A 81 8.26 -3.23 16.66
CA ILE A 81 8.14 -2.90 15.23
C ILE A 81 7.93 -1.41 15.05
N PHE A 82 8.18 -0.94 13.85
CA PHE A 82 7.79 0.39 13.38
C PHE A 82 7.21 0.29 11.97
N TYR A 83 6.40 1.25 11.60
CA TYR A 83 5.75 1.27 10.29
C TYR A 83 6.47 2.21 9.34
N TYR A 84 6.59 1.81 8.08
CA TYR A 84 6.97 2.67 6.98
C TYR A 84 5.79 2.74 5.98
N ILE A 85 5.20 3.92 5.86
CA ILE A 85 4.00 4.14 5.05
C ILE A 85 4.33 5.18 3.97
N THR A 86 4.13 4.84 2.70
CA THR A 86 4.23 5.82 1.61
C THR A 86 2.99 6.67 1.56
N ILE A 87 3.18 7.97 1.38
CA ILE A 87 2.11 8.93 1.13
C ILE A 87 2.46 9.78 -0.08
N TYR A 88 1.44 10.28 -0.75
CA TYR A 88 1.58 10.98 -2.03
C TYR A 88 1.00 12.39 -1.94
N ASN A 89 1.52 13.30 -2.74
CA ASN A 89 1.04 14.67 -2.87
C ASN A 89 0.15 14.87 -4.11
N GLU A 90 -0.30 13.80 -4.75
CA GLU A 90 -1.25 13.88 -5.86
C GLU A 90 -2.68 14.01 -5.32
N PRO A 91 -3.37 15.14 -5.59
CA PRO A 91 -4.74 15.31 -5.14
C PRO A 91 -5.70 14.52 -6.04
N TYR A 92 -6.50 13.65 -5.46
CA TYR A 92 -7.66 13.02 -6.10
C TYR A 92 -8.79 12.83 -5.10
N VAL A 93 -10.00 12.62 -5.63
CA VAL A 93 -11.17 12.42 -4.78
C VAL A 93 -10.99 11.15 -3.97
N GLN A 94 -11.06 11.27 -2.65
CA GLN A 94 -10.99 10.13 -1.74
C GLN A 94 -12.36 9.46 -1.69
N PRO A 95 -12.49 8.18 -2.06
CA PRO A 95 -13.75 7.47 -1.96
C PRO A 95 -14.09 7.18 -0.50
N ALA A 96 -15.38 6.93 -0.25
CA ALA A 96 -15.80 6.29 0.99
C ALA A 96 -15.29 4.84 1.02
N GLU A 97 -15.21 4.29 2.23
CA GLU A 97 -14.96 2.87 2.41
C GLU A 97 -16.02 2.03 1.65
N PRO A 98 -15.62 0.98 0.91
CA PRO A 98 -16.57 0.12 0.22
C PRO A 98 -17.50 -0.63 1.19
N GLU A 99 -18.78 -0.84 0.80
CA GLU A 99 -19.76 -1.52 1.65
C GLU A 99 -19.34 -2.95 2.07
N ASN A 100 -18.62 -3.66 1.20
CA ASN A 100 -18.10 -5.02 1.47
C ASN A 100 -16.58 -4.99 1.69
N PHE A 101 -16.12 -4.01 2.44
CA PHE A 101 -14.72 -3.82 2.74
C PHE A 101 -14.16 -4.97 3.61
N ASP A 102 -12.94 -5.39 3.30
CA ASP A 102 -12.20 -6.42 4.04
C ASP A 102 -11.00 -5.78 4.78
N PRO A 103 -11.19 -5.35 6.04
CA PRO A 103 -10.11 -4.74 6.80
C PRO A 103 -9.00 -5.73 7.15
N GLU A 104 -9.31 -7.01 7.31
CA GLU A 104 -8.29 -8.03 7.55
C GLU A 104 -7.40 -8.23 6.33
N GLY A 105 -8.00 -8.33 5.15
CA GLY A 105 -7.27 -8.40 3.88
C GLY A 105 -6.39 -7.17 3.67
N LEU A 106 -6.89 -5.97 3.95
CA LEU A 106 -6.08 -4.75 3.92
C LEU A 106 -4.83 -4.87 4.79
N LEU A 107 -4.99 -5.31 6.04
CA LEU A 107 -3.89 -5.44 6.99
C LEU A 107 -2.92 -6.58 6.65
N ARG A 108 -3.41 -7.63 5.99
CA ARG A 108 -2.58 -8.72 5.43
C ARG A 108 -1.88 -8.35 4.12
N GLY A 109 -2.20 -7.20 3.54
CA GLY A 109 -1.50 -6.63 2.39
C GLY A 109 -2.26 -6.64 1.07
N ILE A 110 -3.46 -7.24 0.99
CA ILE A 110 -4.29 -7.22 -0.23
C ILE A 110 -5.77 -7.41 0.09
N TYR A 111 -6.62 -6.60 -0.53
CA TYR A 111 -8.06 -6.83 -0.53
C TYR A 111 -8.67 -6.48 -1.89
N ARG A 112 -9.83 -7.08 -2.21
CA ARG A 112 -10.54 -6.75 -3.43
C ARG A 112 -11.31 -5.44 -3.25
N TYR A 113 -10.80 -4.38 -3.91
CA TYR A 113 -11.45 -3.08 -3.88
C TYR A 113 -12.74 -3.05 -4.71
N ARG A 114 -12.70 -3.61 -5.94
CA ARG A 114 -13.85 -3.61 -6.85
C ARG A 114 -13.94 -4.94 -7.59
N ALA A 115 -15.06 -5.63 -7.45
CA ALA A 115 -15.39 -6.77 -8.29
C ALA A 115 -15.85 -6.32 -9.69
N ALA A 116 -15.61 -7.12 -10.70
CA ALA A 116 -16.18 -6.92 -12.02
C ALA A 116 -17.72 -6.91 -11.95
N ALA A 117 -18.34 -5.90 -12.57
CA ALA A 117 -19.81 -5.73 -12.50
C ALA A 117 -20.57 -6.83 -13.22
N GLU A 118 -20.03 -7.36 -14.31
CA GLU A 118 -20.69 -8.33 -15.18
C GLU A 118 -19.72 -9.44 -15.61
N LYS A 119 -20.28 -10.61 -15.93
CA LYS A 119 -19.52 -11.67 -16.57
C LYS A 119 -19.24 -11.30 -18.02
N ARG A 120 -18.03 -11.54 -18.46
CA ARG A 120 -17.55 -11.32 -19.83
C ARG A 120 -16.90 -12.59 -20.38
N THR A 121 -16.52 -12.58 -21.66
CA THR A 121 -15.89 -13.72 -22.31
C THR A 121 -14.54 -14.06 -21.64
N SER A 122 -13.82 -13.05 -21.20
CA SER A 122 -12.52 -13.21 -20.51
C SER A 122 -12.54 -12.54 -19.14
N THR A 123 -11.65 -12.98 -18.25
CA THR A 123 -11.50 -12.39 -16.91
C THR A 123 -10.04 -11.98 -16.66
N ALA A 124 -9.86 -10.93 -15.87
CA ALA A 124 -8.55 -10.44 -15.44
C ALA A 124 -8.56 -10.06 -13.96
N GLN A 125 -7.38 -10.08 -13.36
CA GLN A 125 -7.14 -9.57 -12.02
C GLN A 125 -6.13 -8.43 -12.12
N ILE A 126 -6.51 -7.22 -11.72
CA ILE A 126 -5.64 -6.06 -11.72
C ILE A 126 -5.19 -5.82 -10.29
N LEU A 127 -3.90 -6.01 -10.03
CA LEU A 127 -3.28 -5.73 -8.74
C LEU A 127 -2.57 -4.39 -8.82
N THR A 128 -2.87 -3.50 -7.88
CA THR A 128 -2.32 -2.14 -7.88
C THR A 128 -2.05 -1.66 -6.46
N SER A 129 -1.13 -0.72 -6.28
CA SER A 129 -0.76 -0.14 -4.99
C SER A 129 -0.79 1.38 -5.05
N GLY A 130 -1.16 2.01 -3.95
CA GLY A 130 -1.02 3.44 -3.73
C GLY A 130 -1.66 4.29 -4.84
N VAL A 131 -0.95 5.29 -5.28
CA VAL A 131 -1.41 6.32 -6.23
C VAL A 131 -1.81 5.79 -7.61
N THR A 132 -1.48 4.55 -7.96
CA THR A 132 -1.88 3.96 -9.25
C THR A 132 -3.30 3.37 -9.25
N MET A 133 -4.00 3.41 -8.12
CA MET A 133 -5.37 2.89 -8.01
C MET A 133 -6.37 3.56 -8.98
N PRO A 134 -6.41 4.89 -9.13
CA PRO A 134 -7.31 5.52 -10.11
C PRO A 134 -7.11 5.03 -11.54
N GLU A 135 -5.86 4.83 -11.96
CA GLU A 135 -5.55 4.32 -13.29
C GLU A 135 -5.92 2.84 -13.47
N ALA A 136 -5.78 2.04 -12.43
CA ALA A 136 -6.23 0.64 -12.44
C ALA A 136 -7.75 0.53 -12.58
N LEU A 137 -8.51 1.40 -11.90
CA LEU A 137 -9.95 1.47 -12.02
C LEU A 137 -10.37 1.85 -13.45
N ARG A 138 -9.72 2.86 -14.02
CA ARG A 138 -9.93 3.27 -15.41
C ARG A 138 -9.58 2.16 -16.40
N ALA A 139 -8.48 1.46 -16.19
CA ALA A 139 -8.09 0.32 -17.02
C ALA A 139 -9.15 -0.79 -17.01
N ALA A 140 -9.72 -1.11 -15.84
CA ALA A 140 -10.80 -2.09 -15.73
C ALA A 140 -12.06 -1.67 -16.52
N ASP A 141 -12.41 -0.37 -16.49
CA ASP A 141 -13.54 0.18 -17.25
C ASP A 141 -13.30 0.07 -18.75
N LEU A 142 -12.09 0.40 -19.23
CA LEU A 142 -11.70 0.26 -20.64
C LEU A 142 -11.71 -1.20 -21.11
N LEU A 143 -11.18 -2.11 -20.30
CA LEU A 143 -11.20 -3.55 -20.59
C LEU A 143 -12.62 -4.08 -20.76
N ALA A 144 -13.55 -3.64 -19.93
CA ALA A 144 -14.94 -4.02 -20.05
C ALA A 144 -15.60 -3.41 -21.29
N ALA A 145 -15.34 -2.13 -21.59
CA ALA A 145 -16.00 -1.39 -22.67
C ALA A 145 -15.51 -1.80 -24.08
N GLU A 146 -14.20 -2.06 -24.22
CA GLU A 146 -13.58 -2.20 -25.52
C GLU A 146 -13.13 -3.64 -25.84
N TRP A 147 -12.89 -4.47 -24.81
CA TRP A 147 -12.24 -5.78 -24.98
C TRP A 147 -13.04 -6.97 -24.47
N ASP A 148 -14.25 -6.76 -23.97
CA ASP A 148 -15.11 -7.79 -23.37
C ASP A 148 -14.39 -8.60 -22.26
N VAL A 149 -13.62 -7.90 -21.42
CA VAL A 149 -12.89 -8.48 -20.29
C VAL A 149 -13.50 -7.99 -18.98
N ALA A 150 -13.87 -8.92 -18.10
CA ALA A 150 -14.29 -8.65 -16.74
C ALA A 150 -13.05 -8.57 -15.83
N ALA A 151 -12.75 -7.41 -15.27
CA ALA A 151 -11.58 -7.21 -14.42
C ALA A 151 -11.97 -6.89 -12.98
N ASP A 152 -11.50 -7.72 -12.02
CA ASP A 152 -11.47 -7.35 -10.61
C ASP A 152 -10.27 -6.44 -10.34
N VAL A 153 -10.46 -5.45 -9.47
CA VAL A 153 -9.37 -4.55 -9.04
C VAL A 153 -9.07 -4.79 -7.56
N TRP A 154 -7.80 -5.05 -7.27
CA TRP A 154 -7.28 -5.34 -5.95
C TRP A 154 -6.37 -4.21 -5.48
N SER A 155 -6.59 -3.73 -4.25
CA SER A 155 -5.63 -2.86 -3.57
C SER A 155 -4.59 -3.73 -2.87
N VAL A 156 -3.35 -3.66 -3.35
CA VAL A 156 -2.21 -4.27 -2.67
C VAL A 156 -1.61 -3.23 -1.75
N THR A 157 -2.00 -3.29 -0.50
CA THR A 157 -1.59 -2.31 0.52
C THR A 157 -0.20 -2.62 1.07
N SER A 158 0.26 -3.88 1.01
CA SER A 158 1.58 -4.27 1.49
C SER A 158 2.14 -5.51 0.80
N TRP A 159 3.09 -5.31 -0.09
CA TRP A 159 3.89 -6.41 -0.64
C TRP A 159 4.80 -7.06 0.43
N GLY A 160 5.18 -6.30 1.46
CA GLY A 160 5.97 -6.80 2.58
C GLY A 160 5.22 -7.83 3.42
N GLU A 161 3.98 -7.54 3.78
CA GLU A 161 3.14 -8.47 4.54
C GLU A 161 2.76 -9.71 3.71
N LEU A 162 2.45 -9.54 2.42
CA LEU A 162 2.23 -10.67 1.51
C LEU A 162 3.47 -11.58 1.40
N ASN A 163 4.67 -11.00 1.34
CA ASN A 163 5.89 -11.78 1.33
C ASN A 163 6.11 -12.55 2.65
N ARG A 164 5.84 -11.93 3.78
CA ARG A 164 5.92 -12.59 5.09
C ARG A 164 4.95 -13.78 5.20
N ASP A 165 3.72 -13.59 4.76
CA ASP A 165 2.71 -14.66 4.73
C ASP A 165 3.11 -15.80 3.79
N GLY A 166 3.69 -15.47 2.65
CA GLY A 166 4.08 -16.46 1.63
C GLY A 166 5.33 -17.29 1.98
N VAL A 167 6.15 -16.87 2.96
CA VAL A 167 7.35 -17.59 3.41
C VAL A 167 7.22 -18.23 4.80
N ALA A 168 6.11 -17.98 5.51
CA ALA A 168 5.80 -18.58 6.82
C ALA A 168 5.23 -19.99 6.66
#